data_5f6fc08fc4f94a996a21e5bcbdad87dd
#
_entry.id   5f6fc08fc4f94a996a21e5bcbdad87dd
#
_cell.length_a   1.000
_cell.length_b   1.000
_cell.length_c   1.000
_cell.angle_alpha   90.00
_cell.angle_beta   90.00
_cell.angle_gamma   90.00
#
_symmetry.space_group_name_H-M   'P 1'
#
loop_
_entity.id
_entity.type
_entity.pdbx_description
1 polymer ?
#
loop_
_entity_poly.entity_id
_entity_poly.type
_entity_poly.pdbx_seq_one_letter_code
_entity_poly.pdbx_strand_id
1 'polypeptide(L)'
;MTDQLGGADLQEQIGALILGDYDDAGNLTEADHLALVARTGAAERASQQLQHRAVAAARSAGVSWAALGRELGLTRQAVQQRFGGRTEDGIPDSRERWLGPVTAFDEMGELELAGRMGWRTIGVDWLRHRVLRTDTQWEHRRVLWTKPSHLYETDGWEVGCRAFPWLYLVRDLHKAPETAAAPESE
;
A
#
# COMPACT_ATOMS: atom_id res chain seq x y z
N MET A 1 -10.15 15.31 23.03
CA MET A 1 -9.88 16.73 22.72
C MET A 1 -8.51 16.85 22.03
N THR A 2 -8.26 15.98 21.01
CA THR A 2 -6.95 15.88 20.31
C THR A 2 -7.10 16.07 18.78
N ASP A 3 -8.31 16.41 18.29
CA ASP A 3 -8.63 16.28 16.86
C ASP A 3 -8.67 17.62 16.09
N GLN A 4 -8.51 18.76 16.72
CA GLN A 4 -8.58 20.06 16.04
C GLN A 4 -7.21 20.67 15.66
N LEU A 5 -6.12 20.21 16.26
CA LEU A 5 -4.76 20.70 15.94
C LEU A 5 -4.16 20.03 14.69
N GLY A 6 -4.66 18.86 14.30
CA GLY A 6 -4.14 18.11 13.14
C GLY A 6 -4.68 18.58 11.78
N GLY A 7 -5.88 19.15 11.71
CA GLY A 7 -6.53 19.46 10.45
C GLY A 7 -5.94 20.68 9.72
N ALA A 8 -5.65 21.76 10.45
CA ALA A 8 -5.05 22.97 9.88
C ALA A 8 -3.61 22.70 9.43
N ASP A 9 -2.84 21.99 10.24
CA ASP A 9 -1.47 21.56 9.93
C ASP A 9 -1.42 20.62 8.71
N LEU A 10 -2.35 19.66 8.61
CA LEU A 10 -2.44 18.74 7.45
C LEU A 10 -2.80 19.51 6.17
N GLN A 11 -3.74 20.45 6.24
CA GLN A 11 -4.11 21.26 5.08
C GLN A 11 -2.94 22.11 4.60
N GLU A 12 -2.18 22.69 5.50
CA GLU A 12 -0.98 23.48 5.20
C GLU A 12 0.10 22.62 4.52
N GLN A 13 0.35 21.42 5.06
CA GLN A 13 1.29 20.46 4.48
C GLN A 13 0.88 20.01 3.06
N ILE A 14 -0.41 19.70 2.86
CA ILE A 14 -0.93 19.36 1.54
C ILE A 14 -0.80 20.54 0.61
N GLY A 15 -1.13 21.76 1.08
CA GLY A 15 -0.97 23.01 0.30
C GLY A 15 0.46 23.22 -0.16
N ALA A 16 1.44 23.07 0.73
CA ALA A 16 2.86 23.18 0.41
C ALA A 16 3.30 22.13 -0.63
N LEU A 17 2.82 20.88 -0.54
CA LEU A 17 3.09 19.85 -1.54
C LEU A 17 2.48 20.16 -2.90
N ILE A 18 1.28 20.76 -2.95
CA ILE A 18 0.61 21.16 -4.19
C ILE A 18 1.36 22.33 -4.83
N LEU A 19 1.76 23.32 -4.04
CA LEU A 19 2.53 24.48 -4.51
C LEU A 19 3.92 24.02 -5.03
N GLY A 20 4.59 23.10 -4.34
CA GLY A 20 5.91 22.64 -4.75
C GLY A 20 6.93 23.79 -4.76
N ASP A 21 7.68 23.92 -5.86
CA ASP A 21 8.73 24.91 -6.04
C ASP A 21 8.22 26.25 -6.61
N TYR A 22 6.92 26.55 -6.49
CA TYR A 22 6.46 27.90 -6.81
C TYR A 22 7.10 28.87 -5.81
N ASP A 23 8.09 29.60 -6.30
CA ASP A 23 8.74 30.66 -5.54
C ASP A 23 7.81 31.87 -5.48
N ASP A 24 7.95 32.72 -4.45
CA ASP A 24 7.08 33.85 -4.09
C ASP A 24 7.12 35.00 -5.13
N ALA A 25 7.19 34.72 -6.39
CA ALA A 25 7.19 35.64 -7.50
C ALA A 25 5.77 36.09 -7.88
N GLY A 26 5.03 36.59 -6.95
CA GLY A 26 3.86 37.48 -6.98
C GLY A 26 2.86 37.49 -8.15
N ASN A 27 3.09 36.81 -9.26
CA ASN A 27 2.23 36.81 -10.44
C ASN A 27 2.19 35.42 -11.07
N LEU A 28 1.23 34.61 -10.66
CA LEU A 28 0.92 33.37 -11.36
C LEU A 28 0.26 33.67 -12.70
N THR A 29 0.72 32.99 -13.76
CA THR A 29 0.10 33.04 -15.09
C THR A 29 -1.16 32.18 -15.12
N GLU A 30 -1.96 32.33 -16.19
CA GLU A 30 -3.13 31.44 -16.42
C GLU A 30 -2.70 29.95 -16.45
N ALA A 31 -1.56 29.63 -17.06
CA ALA A 31 -1.01 28.29 -17.13
C ALA A 31 -0.65 27.76 -15.73
N ASP A 32 -0.11 28.60 -14.85
CA ASP A 32 0.21 28.22 -13.45
C ASP A 32 -1.06 27.93 -12.65
N HIS A 33 -2.11 28.73 -12.81
CA HIS A 33 -3.41 28.45 -12.18
C HIS A 33 -4.00 27.12 -12.64
N LEU A 34 -3.94 26.81 -13.93
CA LEU A 34 -4.39 25.51 -14.46
C LEU A 34 -3.54 24.35 -13.95
N ALA A 35 -2.23 24.54 -13.85
CA ALA A 35 -1.33 23.53 -13.27
C ALA A 35 -1.64 23.27 -11.78
N LEU A 36 -1.94 24.30 -10.99
CA LEU A 36 -2.37 24.16 -9.60
C LEU A 36 -3.69 23.39 -9.48
N VAL A 37 -4.68 23.66 -10.33
CA VAL A 37 -5.92 22.89 -10.38
C VAL A 37 -5.64 21.41 -10.69
N ALA A 38 -4.78 21.13 -11.66
CA ALA A 38 -4.41 19.76 -12.01
C ALA A 38 -3.68 19.04 -10.86
N ARG A 39 -2.76 19.71 -10.16
CA ARG A 39 -2.05 19.18 -8.96
C ARG A 39 -3.02 18.92 -7.82
N THR A 40 -3.97 19.82 -7.56
CA THR A 40 -5.02 19.63 -6.54
C THR A 40 -5.87 18.39 -6.85
N GLY A 41 -6.29 18.21 -8.10
CA GLY A 41 -7.02 17.01 -8.52
C GLY A 41 -6.18 15.72 -8.40
N ALA A 42 -4.86 15.81 -8.60
CA ALA A 42 -3.95 14.68 -8.35
C ALA A 42 -3.85 14.34 -6.84
N ALA A 43 -3.76 15.35 -5.98
CA ALA A 43 -3.75 15.18 -4.52
C ALA A 43 -5.06 14.56 -4.01
N GLU A 44 -6.21 14.99 -4.54
CA GLU A 44 -7.51 14.39 -4.23
C GLU A 44 -7.54 12.91 -4.57
N ARG A 45 -7.14 12.54 -5.79
CA ARG A 45 -7.09 11.12 -6.21
C ARG A 45 -6.14 10.30 -5.33
N ALA A 46 -4.98 10.84 -4.98
CA ALA A 46 -4.03 10.21 -4.08
C ALA A 46 -4.64 9.99 -2.69
N SER A 47 -5.32 11.00 -2.13
CA SER A 47 -6.02 10.90 -0.85
C SER A 47 -7.11 9.83 -0.86
N GLN A 48 -7.93 9.77 -1.92
CA GLN A 48 -8.94 8.73 -2.09
C GLN A 48 -8.31 7.33 -2.13
N GLN A 49 -7.21 7.14 -2.85
CA GLN A 49 -6.50 5.86 -2.89
C GLN A 49 -5.95 5.47 -1.52
N LEU A 50 -5.38 6.42 -0.76
CA LEU A 50 -4.93 6.18 0.61
C LEU A 50 -6.09 5.77 1.52
N GLN A 51 -7.26 6.43 1.39
CA GLN A 51 -8.46 6.08 2.15
C GLN A 51 -8.92 4.65 1.82
N HIS A 52 -8.97 4.25 0.55
CA HIS A 52 -9.30 2.89 0.15
C HIS A 52 -8.36 1.86 0.79
N ARG A 53 -7.06 2.13 0.75
CA ARG A 53 -6.04 1.25 1.35
C ARG A 53 -6.16 1.18 2.88
N ALA A 54 -6.43 2.32 3.54
CA ALA A 54 -6.65 2.36 4.98
C ALA A 54 -7.87 1.53 5.40
N VAL A 55 -8.98 1.64 4.65
CA VAL A 55 -10.17 0.82 4.88
C VAL A 55 -9.87 -0.66 4.67
N ALA A 56 -9.13 -1.03 3.63
CA ALA A 56 -8.72 -2.39 3.38
C ALA A 56 -7.86 -2.94 4.53
N ALA A 57 -6.85 -2.19 4.98
CA ALA A 57 -6.01 -2.55 6.12
C ALA A 57 -6.81 -2.72 7.43
N ALA A 58 -7.75 -1.80 7.69
CA ALA A 58 -8.63 -1.90 8.86
C ALA A 58 -9.54 -3.15 8.80
N ARG A 59 -10.06 -3.50 7.62
CA ARG A 59 -10.84 -4.72 7.42
C ARG A 59 -10.00 -5.97 7.63
N SER A 60 -8.77 -6.01 7.14
CA SER A 60 -7.82 -7.11 7.38
C SER A 60 -7.50 -7.29 8.87
N ALA A 61 -7.50 -6.20 9.64
CA ALA A 61 -7.37 -6.20 11.09
C ALA A 61 -8.69 -6.53 11.83
N GLY A 62 -9.77 -6.91 11.13
CA GLY A 62 -11.04 -7.32 11.73
C GLY A 62 -12.01 -6.19 12.06
N VAL A 63 -11.72 -4.92 11.71
CA VAL A 63 -12.62 -3.79 11.96
C VAL A 63 -13.91 -3.97 11.16
N SER A 64 -15.07 -3.86 11.81
CA SER A 64 -16.37 -4.08 11.17
C SER A 64 -16.76 -2.94 10.21
N TRP A 65 -17.59 -3.24 9.19
CA TRP A 65 -18.16 -2.22 8.31
C TRP A 65 -19.00 -1.17 9.06
N ALA A 66 -19.60 -1.55 10.18
CA ALA A 66 -20.36 -0.62 11.02
C ALA A 66 -19.43 0.38 11.75
N ALA A 67 -18.27 -0.09 12.21
CA ALA A 67 -17.26 0.78 12.83
C ALA A 67 -16.67 1.75 11.81
N LEU A 68 -16.31 1.27 10.62
CA LEU A 68 -15.83 2.11 9.52
C LEU A 68 -16.86 3.13 9.07
N GLY A 69 -18.15 2.74 9.04
CA GLY A 69 -19.25 3.65 8.72
C GLY A 69 -19.32 4.82 9.71
N ARG A 70 -19.23 4.54 11.00
CA ARG A 70 -19.23 5.59 12.05
C ARG A 70 -18.05 6.54 11.91
N GLU A 71 -16.86 6.00 11.64
CA GLU A 71 -15.64 6.80 11.47
C GLU A 71 -15.70 7.71 10.24
N LEU A 72 -16.25 7.21 9.14
CA LEU A 72 -16.35 7.94 7.88
C LEU A 72 -17.63 8.78 7.75
N GLY A 73 -18.50 8.81 8.77
CA GLY A 73 -19.80 9.50 8.70
C GLY A 73 -20.75 8.88 7.67
N LEU A 74 -20.63 7.59 7.38
CA LEU A 74 -21.40 6.86 6.38
C LEU A 74 -22.19 5.71 7.01
N THR A 75 -23.25 5.26 6.33
CA THR A 75 -23.93 4.03 6.73
C THR A 75 -23.05 2.80 6.44
N ARG A 76 -23.27 1.70 7.18
CA ARG A 76 -22.61 0.41 6.93
C ARG A 76 -22.71 0.01 5.45
N GLN A 77 -23.89 0.12 4.87
CA GLN A 77 -24.14 -0.25 3.47
C GLN A 77 -23.38 0.65 2.50
N ALA A 78 -23.36 1.97 2.74
CA ALA A 78 -22.64 2.92 1.89
C ALA A 78 -21.12 2.66 1.88
N VAL A 79 -20.52 2.37 3.06
CA VAL A 79 -19.10 2.00 3.14
C VAL A 79 -18.85 0.69 2.41
N GLN A 80 -19.69 -0.32 2.60
CA GLN A 80 -19.56 -1.60 1.91
C GLN A 80 -19.69 -1.48 0.38
N GLN A 81 -20.59 -0.62 -0.11
CA GLN A 81 -20.71 -0.35 -1.55
C GLN A 81 -19.49 0.40 -2.10
N ARG A 82 -19.00 1.40 -1.35
CA ARG A 82 -17.89 2.24 -1.80
C ARG A 82 -16.53 1.55 -1.74
N PHE A 83 -16.31 0.72 -0.73
CA PHE A 83 -14.99 0.13 -0.43
C PHE A 83 -14.96 -1.40 -0.50
N GLY A 84 -16.12 -2.09 -0.63
CA GLY A 84 -16.22 -3.55 -0.74
C GLY A 84 -16.13 -4.07 -2.17
N GLY A 85 -15.59 -3.28 -3.10
CA GLY A 85 -15.55 -3.58 -4.53
C GLY A 85 -14.72 -4.82 -4.87
N ARG A 86 -15.07 -5.44 -6.01
CA ARG A 86 -14.35 -6.55 -6.63
C ARG A 86 -12.93 -6.10 -7.00
N THR A 87 -11.96 -6.86 -6.57
CA THR A 87 -10.62 -6.84 -7.11
C THR A 87 -10.68 -7.19 -8.60
N GLU A 88 -10.17 -6.31 -9.45
CA GLU A 88 -9.91 -6.66 -10.83
C GLU A 88 -8.80 -7.70 -10.84
N ASP A 89 -9.18 -8.95 -11.09
CA ASP A 89 -8.23 -10.04 -11.32
C ASP A 89 -7.63 -9.86 -12.73
N GLY A 90 -6.63 -8.99 -12.84
CA GLY A 90 -5.74 -9.01 -14.00
C GLY A 90 -5.11 -10.41 -14.08
N ILE A 91 -5.11 -11.04 -15.27
CA ILE A 91 -4.45 -12.33 -15.48
C ILE A 91 -2.95 -12.11 -15.18
N PRO A 92 -2.39 -12.74 -14.12
CA PRO A 92 -0.98 -12.61 -13.82
C PRO A 92 -0.13 -13.15 -14.98
N ASP A 93 1.01 -12.53 -15.23
CA ASP A 93 2.05 -13.16 -16.06
C ASP A 93 2.38 -14.54 -15.49
N SER A 94 2.85 -15.46 -16.34
CA SER A 94 3.17 -16.86 -15.96
C SER A 94 4.13 -16.97 -14.74
N ARG A 95 4.85 -15.90 -14.44
CA ARG A 95 5.75 -15.79 -13.28
C ARG A 95 5.14 -15.05 -12.07
N GLU A 96 3.90 -14.64 -12.16
CA GLU A 96 3.20 -13.96 -11.09
C GLU A 96 2.07 -14.83 -10.54
N ARG A 97 1.79 -14.70 -9.26
CA ARG A 97 0.62 -15.33 -8.63
C ARG A 97 0.10 -14.49 -7.48
N TRP A 98 -1.11 -14.79 -7.06
CA TRP A 98 -1.66 -14.29 -5.81
C TRP A 98 -1.34 -15.24 -4.67
N LEU A 99 -0.77 -14.72 -3.59
CA LEU A 99 -0.56 -15.40 -2.31
C LEU A 99 -1.67 -14.96 -1.37
N GLY A 100 -2.44 -15.89 -0.84
CA GLY A 100 -3.54 -15.61 0.08
C GLY A 100 -4.78 -16.50 -0.21
N PRO A 101 -5.85 -16.33 0.58
CA PRO A 101 -6.09 -15.22 1.50
C PRO A 101 -5.18 -15.27 2.74
N VAL A 102 -4.62 -14.13 3.14
CA VAL A 102 -3.79 -13.98 4.33
C VAL A 102 -4.42 -12.98 5.31
N THR A 103 -4.30 -13.24 6.61
CA THR A 103 -4.70 -12.29 7.64
C THR A 103 -3.50 -11.48 8.10
N ALA A 104 -3.73 -10.37 8.83
CA ALA A 104 -2.64 -9.55 9.37
C ALA A 104 -1.72 -10.33 10.35
N PHE A 105 -2.16 -11.48 10.84
CA PHE A 105 -1.41 -12.30 11.80
C PHE A 105 -0.51 -13.34 11.13
N ASP A 106 -0.94 -13.92 10.02
CA ASP A 106 -0.20 -14.97 9.28
C ASP A 106 0.56 -14.46 8.05
N GLU A 107 0.21 -13.25 7.59
CA GLU A 107 0.74 -12.62 6.39
C GLU A 107 2.28 -12.67 6.29
N MET A 108 2.98 -12.29 7.36
CA MET A 108 4.44 -12.24 7.34
C MET A 108 5.07 -13.63 7.32
N GLY A 109 4.43 -14.63 7.95
CA GLY A 109 4.86 -16.03 7.89
C GLY A 109 4.70 -16.62 6.48
N GLU A 110 3.57 -16.33 5.82
CA GLU A 110 3.32 -16.74 4.43
C GLU A 110 4.30 -16.07 3.44
N LEU A 111 4.60 -14.78 3.65
CA LEU A 111 5.59 -14.08 2.85
C LEU A 111 7.01 -14.61 3.07
N GLU A 112 7.38 -14.98 4.30
CA GLU A 112 8.65 -15.59 4.60
C GLU A 112 8.81 -16.93 3.88
N LEU A 113 7.79 -17.79 3.96
CA LEU A 113 7.78 -19.07 3.27
C LEU A 113 7.85 -18.88 1.74
N ALA A 114 7.06 -17.96 1.20
CA ALA A 114 7.10 -17.61 -0.22
C ALA A 114 8.49 -17.11 -0.64
N GLY A 115 9.12 -16.27 0.18
CA GLY A 115 10.46 -15.73 -0.07
C GLY A 115 11.54 -16.79 -0.17
N ARG A 116 11.54 -17.78 0.72
CA ARG A 116 12.44 -18.95 0.63
C ARG A 116 12.28 -19.70 -0.69
N MET A 117 11.06 -19.78 -1.21
CA MET A 117 10.76 -20.41 -2.50
C MET A 117 11.01 -19.50 -3.71
N GLY A 118 11.61 -18.33 -3.54
CA GLY A 118 11.95 -17.41 -4.62
C GLY A 118 10.81 -16.49 -5.07
N TRP A 119 9.84 -16.24 -4.21
CA TRP A 119 8.76 -15.30 -4.49
C TRP A 119 9.00 -13.96 -3.78
N ARG A 120 8.96 -12.85 -4.52
CA ARG A 120 9.01 -11.50 -3.96
C ARG A 120 7.65 -10.81 -4.09
N THR A 121 7.21 -10.07 -3.08
CA THR A 121 5.98 -9.27 -3.18
C THR A 121 6.19 -8.05 -4.07
N ILE A 122 5.25 -7.82 -4.98
CA ILE A 122 5.22 -6.70 -5.93
C ILE A 122 3.93 -5.89 -5.83
N GLY A 123 2.96 -6.34 -5.05
CA GLY A 123 1.69 -5.66 -4.86
C GLY A 123 0.89 -6.29 -3.75
N VAL A 124 -0.05 -5.53 -3.22
CA VAL A 124 -1.02 -5.98 -2.19
C VAL A 124 -2.41 -5.59 -2.64
N ASP A 125 -3.33 -6.50 -2.46
CA ASP A 125 -4.75 -6.31 -2.61
C ASP A 125 -5.48 -6.87 -1.38
N TRP A 126 -6.79 -6.87 -1.38
CA TRP A 126 -7.61 -7.35 -0.29
C TRP A 126 -7.21 -8.77 0.16
N LEU A 127 -6.62 -8.89 1.37
CA LEU A 127 -6.19 -10.15 1.99
C LEU A 127 -5.25 -11.00 1.13
N ARG A 128 -4.53 -10.44 0.17
CA ARG A 128 -3.62 -11.19 -0.68
C ARG A 128 -2.47 -10.34 -1.20
N HIS A 129 -1.34 -10.98 -1.44
CA HIS A 129 -0.16 -10.40 -2.08
C HIS A 129 -0.03 -10.87 -3.52
N ARG A 130 0.27 -9.95 -4.42
CA ARG A 130 0.77 -10.27 -5.75
C ARG A 130 2.27 -10.50 -5.62
N VAL A 131 2.70 -11.71 -5.96
CA VAL A 131 4.11 -12.12 -5.84
C VAL A 131 4.66 -12.52 -7.20
N LEU A 132 5.95 -12.20 -7.42
CA LEU A 132 6.69 -12.49 -8.64
C LEU A 132 7.73 -13.58 -8.35
N ARG A 133 7.79 -14.61 -9.21
CA ARG A 133 8.81 -15.66 -9.16
C ARG A 133 10.15 -15.14 -9.66
N THR A 134 11.19 -15.44 -8.91
CA THR A 134 12.60 -15.08 -9.23
C THR A 134 13.51 -16.29 -9.03
N ASP A 135 14.77 -16.14 -9.35
CA ASP A 135 15.79 -17.19 -9.24
C ASP A 135 16.55 -17.14 -7.91
N THR A 136 16.14 -16.27 -6.98
CA THR A 136 16.77 -16.08 -5.66
C THR A 136 15.74 -16.10 -4.55
N GLN A 137 16.18 -16.37 -3.31
CA GLN A 137 15.38 -16.24 -2.11
C GLN A 137 15.23 -14.77 -1.70
N TRP A 138 14.09 -14.42 -1.12
CA TRP A 138 13.76 -13.07 -0.67
C TRP A 138 13.39 -13.04 0.80
N GLU A 139 13.86 -12.02 1.49
CA GLU A 139 13.39 -11.63 2.80
C GLU A 139 12.31 -10.55 2.66
N HIS A 140 11.29 -10.60 3.50
CA HIS A 140 10.18 -9.66 3.52
C HIS A 140 10.10 -8.96 4.86
N ARG A 141 9.80 -7.65 4.86
CA ARG A 141 9.57 -6.87 6.08
C ARG A 141 8.40 -5.92 5.88
N ARG A 142 7.49 -5.88 6.83
CA ARG A 142 6.41 -4.90 6.89
C ARG A 142 6.78 -3.81 7.88
N VAL A 143 6.71 -2.55 7.46
CA VAL A 143 6.97 -1.37 8.30
C VAL A 143 5.84 -0.36 8.17
N LEU A 144 5.65 0.47 9.19
CA LEU A 144 4.72 1.59 9.09
C LEU A 144 5.32 2.67 8.18
N TRP A 145 4.53 3.17 7.23
CA TRP A 145 5.00 4.18 6.27
C TRP A 145 4.90 5.57 6.86
N THR A 146 5.89 5.96 7.66
CA THR A 146 5.95 7.23 8.41
C THR A 146 6.89 8.27 7.81
N LYS A 147 7.68 7.90 6.79
CA LYS A 147 8.67 8.77 6.13
C LYS A 147 8.73 8.44 4.63
N PRO A 148 9.36 9.30 3.80
CA PRO A 148 9.53 9.01 2.37
C PRO A 148 10.11 7.62 2.11
N SER A 149 9.57 6.90 1.14
CA SER A 149 9.85 5.47 0.92
C SER A 149 11.33 5.18 0.64
N HIS A 150 12.06 6.09 -0.05
CA HIS A 150 13.48 5.95 -0.32
C HIS A 150 14.36 5.91 0.95
N LEU A 151 13.87 6.42 2.08
CA LEU A 151 14.60 6.37 3.36
C LEU A 151 14.52 5.01 4.05
N TYR A 152 13.79 4.06 3.49
CA TYR A 152 13.76 2.66 3.94
C TYR A 152 14.66 1.76 3.09
N GLU A 153 15.14 2.26 1.94
CA GLU A 153 15.98 1.50 1.00
C GLU A 153 17.46 1.56 1.45
N THR A 154 17.77 0.84 2.52
CA THR A 154 19.11 0.73 3.12
C THR A 154 19.46 -0.75 3.31
N ASP A 155 20.73 -1.09 3.36
CA ASP A 155 21.24 -2.45 3.64
C ASP A 155 20.67 -3.53 2.71
N GLY A 156 20.48 -3.19 1.43
CA GLY A 156 19.92 -4.10 0.42
C GLY A 156 18.40 -4.25 0.45
N TRP A 157 17.71 -3.51 1.31
CA TRP A 157 16.26 -3.43 1.29
C TRP A 157 15.76 -2.54 0.16
N GLU A 158 14.74 -2.99 -0.54
CA GLU A 158 14.02 -2.28 -1.60
C GLU A 158 12.54 -2.20 -1.25
N VAL A 159 11.84 -1.23 -1.82
CA VAL A 159 10.38 -1.18 -1.72
C VAL A 159 9.77 -2.21 -2.67
N GLY A 160 9.23 -3.29 -2.13
CA GLY A 160 8.47 -4.29 -2.88
C GLY A 160 7.10 -3.76 -3.28
N CYS A 161 6.33 -3.24 -2.32
CA CYS A 161 5.06 -2.58 -2.63
C CYS A 161 4.63 -1.58 -1.54
N ARG A 162 3.72 -0.69 -1.93
CA ARG A 162 3.14 0.34 -1.07
C ARG A 162 1.68 0.02 -0.81
N ALA A 163 1.34 -0.26 0.46
CA ALA A 163 -0.02 -0.58 0.89
C ALA A 163 -0.37 0.19 2.17
N PHE A 164 -0.69 1.47 2.05
CA PHE A 164 -0.98 2.32 3.20
C PHE A 164 -1.91 1.63 4.21
N PRO A 165 -1.61 1.65 5.54
CA PRO A 165 -0.52 2.40 6.20
C PRO A 165 0.85 1.67 6.19
N TRP A 166 0.98 0.56 5.49
CA TRP A 166 2.16 -0.28 5.47
C TRP A 166 3.01 -0.06 4.24
N LEU A 167 4.32 -0.25 4.41
CA LEU A 167 5.31 -0.39 3.35
C LEU A 167 5.90 -1.79 3.47
N TYR A 168 5.87 -2.54 2.38
CA TYR A 168 6.49 -3.86 2.30
C TYR A 168 7.84 -3.73 1.64
N LEU A 169 8.87 -4.06 2.40
CA LEU A 169 10.25 -4.09 1.94
C LEU A 169 10.63 -5.51 1.58
N VAL A 170 11.46 -5.65 0.59
CA VAL A 170 12.03 -6.92 0.14
C VAL A 170 13.54 -6.81 0.08
N ARG A 171 14.25 -7.91 0.32
CA ARG A 171 15.71 -8.00 0.20
C ARG A 171 16.09 -9.31 -0.46
N ASP A 172 16.90 -9.22 -1.52
CA ASP A 172 17.46 -10.39 -2.17
C ASP A 172 18.54 -11.01 -1.27
N LEU A 173 18.41 -12.30 -0.97
CA LEU A 173 19.39 -13.05 -0.18
C LEU A 173 20.52 -13.65 -1.04
N HIS A 174 20.42 -13.53 -2.38
CA HIS A 174 21.37 -14.09 -3.35
C HIS A 174 21.59 -15.61 -3.18
N LYS A 175 20.57 -16.33 -2.67
CA LYS A 175 20.57 -17.79 -2.48
C LYS A 175 19.60 -18.41 -3.45
N ALA A 176 19.88 -19.61 -3.93
CA ALA A 176 18.93 -20.37 -4.76
C ALA A 176 17.63 -20.65 -3.98
N PRO A 177 16.46 -20.62 -4.65
CA PRO A 177 15.19 -20.93 -4.02
C PRO A 177 15.17 -22.36 -3.45
N GLU A 178 14.49 -22.54 -2.32
CA GLU A 178 14.20 -23.87 -1.80
C GLU A 178 13.20 -24.57 -2.77
N THR A 179 13.48 -25.82 -3.05
CA THR A 179 12.52 -26.65 -3.79
C THR A 179 11.47 -27.14 -2.79
N ALA A 180 10.18 -26.97 -3.13
CA ALA A 180 9.13 -27.57 -2.32
C ALA A 180 9.41 -29.09 -2.21
N ALA A 181 9.57 -29.61 -0.99
CA ALA A 181 9.69 -31.04 -0.77
C ALA A 181 8.48 -31.71 -1.41
N ALA A 182 8.72 -32.64 -2.34
CA ALA A 182 7.64 -33.46 -2.87
C ALA A 182 6.98 -34.17 -1.68
N PRO A 183 5.63 -34.27 -1.63
CA PRO A 183 4.97 -35.05 -0.59
C PRO A 183 5.52 -36.49 -0.70
N GLU A 184 6.09 -36.96 0.40
CA GLU A 184 6.51 -38.37 0.48
C GLU A 184 5.23 -39.19 0.32
N SER A 185 5.18 -39.92 -0.80
CA SER A 185 4.11 -40.87 -1.09
C SER A 185 4.30 -42.06 -0.18
N GLU A 186 3.45 -42.15 0.85
CA GLU A 186 3.22 -43.36 1.68
C GLU A 186 2.20 -44.28 0.98
#